data_bce292ab982861e0fbc320c6ba5ea929
#
_entry.id   bce292ab982861e0fbc320c6ba5ea929
#
_cell.length_a   1.000
_cell.length_b   1.000
_cell.length_c   1.000
_cell.angle_alpha   90.00
_cell.angle_beta   90.00
_cell.angle_gamma   90.00
#
_symmetry.space_group_name_H-M   'P 1'
#
loop_
_entity.id
_entity.type
_entity.pdbx_description
1 polymer ?
#
loop_
_entity_poly.entity_id
_entity_poly.type
_entity_poly.pdbx_seq_one_letter_code
_entity_poly.pdbx_strand_id
1 'polypeptide(L)'
;AMGYGSYHYFYVTLANGASVGDEYFNHTTGRYDFTSLSGFLKHVRTFIDDGSMFPGYESMNGDTARAQFSAGNIGMIGVMSSDVTTFKNQFPCDFEWTMIPYPVADAEHYYKEPVGVSMSYVIGEAAKNYTDKVALFLNYLYSDEVFLATSDAQVDISILGNEITSQSTATDIDQNWLRFSDMDTFCIKYPNPDSNLFIEGDTYQDVISKILTGIEPNIDGALKALDEKYNAALDAAVANGKVVLSDYIDPDIAEKMQPVK
;
A
#
# COMPACT_ATOMS: atom_id res chain seq x y z
N ALA A 1 17.57 5.94 12.82
CA ALA A 1 17.61 5.01 11.70
C ALA A 1 16.19 4.77 11.19
N MET A 2 16.02 4.56 9.91
CA MET A 2 14.77 4.07 9.32
C MET A 2 14.86 2.55 9.20
N GLY A 3 13.76 1.86 9.42
CA GLY A 3 13.64 0.43 9.22
C GLY A 3 12.54 0.13 8.21
N TYR A 4 12.93 -0.38 7.06
CA TYR A 4 12.00 -0.94 6.10
C TYR A 4 12.42 -2.38 5.81
N GLY A 5 11.54 -3.32 5.98
CA GLY A 5 11.67 -4.62 5.34
C GLY A 5 11.38 -4.50 3.83
N SER A 6 11.85 -5.43 3.04
CA SER A 6 11.63 -5.46 1.58
C SER A 6 10.15 -5.27 1.19
N TYR A 7 9.23 -5.75 2.03
CA TYR A 7 7.79 -5.61 1.86
C TYR A 7 7.32 -4.14 2.03
N HIS A 8 7.91 -3.38 2.95
CA HIS A 8 7.53 -1.99 3.21
C HIS A 8 8.03 -1.01 2.15
N TYR A 9 9.14 -1.30 1.49
CA TYR A 9 9.59 -0.53 0.32
C TYR A 9 8.53 -0.47 -0.76
N PHE A 10 7.87 -1.58 -0.96
CA PHE A 10 6.82 -1.70 -1.95
C PHE A 10 5.66 -0.75 -1.66
N TYR A 11 5.15 -0.72 -0.41
CA TYR A 11 4.06 0.17 -0.03
C TYR A 11 4.45 1.65 -0.06
N VAL A 12 5.65 1.99 0.41
CA VAL A 12 6.14 3.38 0.34
C VAL A 12 6.29 3.83 -1.10
N THR A 13 6.75 2.95 -1.99
CA THR A 13 6.86 3.25 -3.41
C THR A 13 5.49 3.45 -4.04
N LEU A 14 4.52 2.63 -3.68
CA LEU A 14 3.14 2.76 -4.15
C LEU A 14 2.49 4.06 -3.65
N ALA A 15 2.64 4.37 -2.37
CA ALA A 15 2.09 5.60 -1.78
C ALA A 15 2.66 6.86 -2.45
N ASN A 16 3.95 6.87 -2.78
CA ASN A 16 4.57 7.97 -3.52
C ASN A 16 4.19 7.99 -5.01
N GLY A 17 3.98 6.85 -5.63
CA GLY A 17 3.41 6.77 -6.96
C GLY A 17 1.98 7.30 -6.98
N ALA A 18 1.18 6.96 -5.96
CA ALA A 18 -0.15 7.52 -5.79
C ALA A 18 -0.14 9.02 -5.62
N SER A 19 0.90 9.60 -4.97
CA SER A 19 1.06 11.04 -4.84
C SER A 19 1.29 11.76 -6.17
N VAL A 20 1.65 11.07 -7.24
CA VAL A 20 1.66 11.58 -8.61
C VAL A 20 0.47 11.10 -9.45
N GLY A 21 -0.45 10.36 -8.83
CA GLY A 21 -1.74 9.99 -9.41
C GLY A 21 -1.78 8.64 -10.11
N ASP A 22 -0.70 7.83 -10.11
CA ASP A 22 -0.68 6.63 -10.94
C ASP A 22 0.08 5.41 -10.41
N GLU A 23 0.60 5.43 -9.20
CA GLU A 23 1.40 4.33 -8.64
C GLU A 23 2.52 3.76 -9.55
N TYR A 24 2.49 3.80 -10.78
CA TYR A 24 3.31 3.37 -11.91
C TYR A 24 2.47 3.05 -13.17
N PHE A 25 1.15 3.11 -13.08
CA PHE A 25 0.25 3.01 -14.23
C PHE A 25 -0.59 4.28 -14.30
N ASN A 26 -0.32 5.10 -15.30
CA ASN A 26 -1.00 6.36 -15.50
C ASN A 26 -2.39 6.12 -16.08
N HIS A 27 -3.41 6.23 -15.23
CA HIS A 27 -4.81 6.01 -15.61
C HIS A 27 -5.35 7.07 -16.57
N THR A 28 -4.73 8.25 -16.67
CA THR A 28 -5.12 9.27 -17.66
C THR A 28 -4.69 8.88 -19.05
N THR A 29 -3.49 8.31 -19.18
CA THR A 29 -2.90 7.93 -20.48
C THR A 29 -3.07 6.46 -20.83
N GLY A 30 -3.37 5.62 -19.83
CA GLY A 30 -3.41 4.17 -19.96
C GLY A 30 -2.04 3.55 -20.24
N ARG A 31 -0.99 4.09 -19.61
CA ARG A 31 0.40 3.66 -19.81
C ARG A 31 1.14 3.49 -18.49
N TYR A 32 2.12 2.59 -18.48
CA TYR A 32 3.07 2.46 -17.36
C TYR A 32 4.07 3.61 -17.39
N ASP A 33 4.31 4.19 -16.23
CA ASP A 33 5.23 5.31 -15.99
C ASP A 33 5.99 5.09 -14.68
N PHE A 34 6.95 4.17 -14.70
CA PHE A 34 7.85 3.92 -13.57
C PHE A 34 8.84 5.07 -13.36
N THR A 35 9.10 5.87 -14.40
CA THR A 35 10.00 7.02 -14.30
C THR A 35 9.49 8.08 -13.34
N SER A 36 8.18 8.14 -13.08
CA SER A 36 7.56 8.98 -12.04
C SER A 36 8.12 8.70 -10.64
N LEU A 37 8.59 7.48 -10.37
CA LEU A 37 9.16 7.06 -9.08
C LEU A 37 10.63 7.48 -8.88
N SER A 38 11.29 8.04 -9.90
CA SER A 38 12.73 8.32 -9.88
C SER A 38 13.14 9.22 -8.71
N GLY A 39 12.43 10.33 -8.49
CA GLY A 39 12.73 11.28 -7.42
C GLY A 39 12.66 10.61 -6.05
N PHE A 40 11.62 9.84 -5.81
CA PHE A 40 11.42 9.10 -4.57
C PHE A 40 12.53 8.05 -4.35
N LEU A 41 12.80 7.22 -5.33
CA LEU A 41 13.83 6.17 -5.20
C LEU A 41 15.24 6.75 -4.97
N LYS A 42 15.57 7.86 -5.63
CA LYS A 42 16.82 8.61 -5.37
C LYS A 42 16.86 9.13 -3.93
N HIS A 43 15.74 9.63 -3.41
CA HIS A 43 15.66 10.10 -2.03
C HIS A 43 15.85 8.96 -1.02
N VAL A 44 15.18 7.82 -1.21
CA VAL A 44 15.38 6.63 -0.36
C VAL A 44 16.83 6.15 -0.44
N ARG A 45 17.43 6.20 -1.63
CA ARG A 45 18.84 5.85 -1.83
C ARG A 45 19.78 6.69 -0.96
N THR A 46 19.49 7.99 -0.74
CA THR A 46 20.32 8.83 0.14
C THR A 46 20.35 8.31 1.58
N PHE A 47 19.25 7.78 2.12
CA PHE A 47 19.21 7.20 3.46
C PHE A 47 20.04 5.90 3.57
N ILE A 48 20.17 5.18 2.46
CA ILE A 48 21.01 3.98 2.40
C ILE A 48 22.47 4.38 2.33
N ASP A 49 22.80 5.31 1.45
CA ASP A 49 24.17 5.74 1.16
C ASP A 49 24.79 6.51 2.34
N ASP A 50 24.02 7.27 3.11
CA ASP A 50 24.49 8.02 4.28
C ASP A 50 24.46 7.20 5.59
N GLY A 51 23.98 5.95 5.54
CA GLY A 51 23.90 5.05 6.68
C GLY A 51 22.74 5.34 7.65
N SER A 52 21.74 6.15 7.25
CA SER A 52 20.53 6.40 8.04
C SER A 52 19.57 5.21 8.04
N MET A 53 19.74 4.30 7.08
CA MET A 53 18.98 3.06 7.06
C MET A 53 19.49 2.08 8.11
N PHE A 54 18.58 1.34 8.76
CA PHE A 54 18.95 0.34 9.77
C PHE A 54 19.79 -0.78 9.13
N PRO A 55 20.93 -1.19 9.75
CA PRO A 55 21.76 -2.26 9.20
C PRO A 55 20.99 -3.58 9.02
N GLY A 56 21.11 -4.21 7.85
CA GLY A 56 20.41 -5.45 7.53
C GLY A 56 18.94 -5.25 7.11
N TYR A 57 18.56 -4.01 6.77
CA TYR A 57 17.21 -3.67 6.31
C TYR A 57 16.76 -4.55 5.12
N GLU A 58 17.66 -5.01 4.27
CA GLU A 58 17.38 -5.81 3.07
C GLU A 58 16.71 -7.15 3.40
N SER A 59 17.03 -7.71 4.55
CA SER A 59 16.49 -9.00 5.02
C SER A 59 15.49 -8.86 6.16
N MET A 60 15.22 -7.63 6.60
CA MET A 60 14.33 -7.36 7.72
C MET A 60 12.88 -7.65 7.36
N ASN A 61 12.22 -8.49 8.14
CA ASN A 61 10.77 -8.67 8.05
C ASN A 61 10.02 -7.66 8.93
N GLY A 62 8.70 -7.59 8.78
CA GLY A 62 7.86 -6.63 9.49
C GLY A 62 7.98 -6.74 11.03
N ASP A 63 7.99 -7.96 11.58
CA ASP A 63 8.07 -8.16 13.03
C ASP A 63 9.43 -7.76 13.59
N THR A 64 10.51 -8.05 12.86
CA THR A 64 11.85 -7.57 13.23
C THR A 64 11.90 -6.03 13.22
N ALA A 65 11.31 -5.40 12.21
CA ALA A 65 11.26 -3.94 12.14
C ALA A 65 10.44 -3.34 13.30
N ARG A 66 9.29 -3.92 13.64
CA ARG A 66 8.47 -3.51 14.79
C ARG A 66 9.22 -3.67 16.12
N ALA A 67 9.90 -4.80 16.30
CA ALA A 67 10.71 -5.04 17.50
C ALA A 67 11.85 -4.01 17.62
N GLN A 68 12.52 -3.64 16.52
CA GLN A 68 13.58 -2.63 16.53
C GLN A 68 13.03 -1.22 16.78
N PHE A 69 11.85 -0.90 16.27
CA PHE A 69 11.17 0.37 16.58
C PHE A 69 10.79 0.43 18.06
N SER A 70 10.13 -0.59 18.59
CA SER A 70 9.76 -0.70 20.00
C SER A 70 10.96 -0.60 20.95
N ALA A 71 12.11 -1.13 20.54
CA ALA A 71 13.37 -1.02 21.28
C ALA A 71 14.04 0.36 21.15
N GLY A 72 13.50 1.30 20.38
CA GLY A 72 14.06 2.63 20.14
C GLY A 72 15.27 2.67 19.18
N ASN A 73 15.57 1.58 18.50
CA ASN A 73 16.70 1.50 17.56
C ASN A 73 16.36 2.08 16.17
N ILE A 74 15.08 2.18 15.84
CA ILE A 74 14.55 2.75 14.60
C ILE A 74 13.68 3.94 14.97
N GLY A 75 13.90 5.10 14.37
CA GLY A 75 13.13 6.31 14.62
C GLY A 75 11.87 6.45 13.77
N MET A 76 11.83 5.76 12.62
CA MET A 76 10.68 5.76 11.70
C MET A 76 10.51 4.39 11.07
N ILE A 77 9.26 3.95 10.92
CA ILE A 77 8.91 2.67 10.30
C ILE A 77 7.62 2.83 9.49
N GLY A 78 7.56 2.18 8.32
CA GLY A 78 6.31 2.06 7.55
C GLY A 78 5.35 1.09 8.25
N VAL A 79 4.10 1.49 8.41
CA VAL A 79 3.08 0.74 9.17
C VAL A 79 1.72 0.76 8.49
N MET A 80 0.85 -0.14 8.91
CA MET A 80 -0.56 -0.20 8.54
C MET A 80 -1.45 0.11 9.75
N SER A 81 -2.74 0.33 9.53
CA SER A 81 -3.70 0.60 10.61
C SER A 81 -3.68 -0.46 11.72
N SER A 82 -3.56 -1.73 11.37
CA SER A 82 -3.45 -2.85 12.32
C SER A 82 -2.22 -2.80 13.24
N ASP A 83 -1.21 -2.01 12.87
CA ASP A 83 -0.01 -1.85 13.70
C ASP A 83 -0.24 -1.03 14.97
N VAL A 84 -1.33 -0.25 15.05
CA VAL A 84 -1.72 0.44 16.29
C VAL A 84 -1.91 -0.58 17.42
N THR A 85 -2.74 -1.60 17.19
CA THR A 85 -2.97 -2.67 18.17
C THR A 85 -1.75 -3.58 18.34
N THR A 86 -0.96 -3.76 17.29
CA THR A 86 0.27 -4.54 17.32
C THR A 86 1.31 -3.88 18.24
N PHE A 87 1.51 -2.58 18.16
CA PHE A 87 2.39 -1.84 19.08
C PHE A 87 1.84 -1.76 20.51
N LYS A 88 0.51 -1.76 20.68
CA LYS A 88 -0.10 -1.79 22.01
C LYS A 88 0.06 -3.15 22.71
N ASN A 89 -0.03 -4.25 21.96
CA ASN A 89 -0.18 -5.59 22.53
C ASN A 89 1.04 -6.51 22.35
N GLN A 90 1.78 -6.38 21.26
CA GLN A 90 2.87 -7.31 20.92
C GLN A 90 4.26 -6.67 21.00
N PHE A 91 4.37 -5.40 20.61
CA PHE A 91 5.61 -4.65 20.60
C PHE A 91 5.44 -3.31 21.34
N PRO A 92 5.13 -3.31 22.66
CA PRO A 92 4.88 -2.08 23.40
C PRO A 92 6.12 -1.18 23.39
N CYS A 93 5.88 0.13 23.21
CA CYS A 93 6.94 1.15 23.24
C CYS A 93 6.95 1.84 24.59
N ASP A 94 8.15 2.03 25.17
CA ASP A 94 8.36 2.80 26.40
C ASP A 94 8.50 4.31 26.16
N PHE A 95 8.18 4.79 24.95
CA PHE A 95 8.27 6.17 24.54
C PHE A 95 7.00 6.60 23.77
N GLU A 96 6.79 7.91 23.71
CA GLU A 96 5.69 8.47 22.91
C GLU A 96 6.01 8.37 21.41
N TRP A 97 5.04 7.95 20.61
CA TRP A 97 5.12 7.85 19.17
C TRP A 97 3.81 8.26 18.52
N THR A 98 3.86 8.59 17.25
CA THR A 98 2.68 8.97 16.48
C THR A 98 2.77 8.46 15.06
N MET A 99 1.62 8.27 14.42
CA MET A 99 1.52 7.92 13.02
C MET A 99 1.27 9.19 12.19
N ILE A 100 1.92 9.27 11.06
CA ILE A 100 1.77 10.33 10.08
C ILE A 100 1.62 9.70 8.69
N PRO A 101 0.96 10.36 7.73
CA PRO A 101 0.98 9.94 6.33
C PRO A 101 2.41 9.83 5.80
N TYR A 102 2.61 9.07 4.73
CA TYR A 102 3.90 8.98 4.08
C TYR A 102 4.36 10.36 3.60
N PRO A 103 5.66 10.70 3.78
CA PRO A 103 6.18 11.97 3.31
C PRO A 103 6.10 12.06 1.78
N VAL A 104 5.68 13.20 1.30
CA VAL A 104 5.58 13.55 -0.12
C VAL A 104 6.58 14.65 -0.47
N ALA A 105 6.86 14.84 -1.77
CA ALA A 105 7.84 15.82 -2.21
C ALA A 105 7.47 17.26 -1.82
N ASP A 106 6.19 17.60 -1.90
CA ASP A 106 5.64 18.92 -1.55
C ASP A 106 4.13 18.84 -1.30
N ALA A 107 3.55 19.92 -0.82
CA ALA A 107 2.13 19.99 -0.47
C ALA A 107 1.19 19.95 -1.69
N GLU A 108 1.68 20.26 -2.89
CA GLU A 108 0.87 20.23 -4.11
C GLU A 108 0.68 18.80 -4.63
N HIS A 109 1.59 17.89 -4.22
CA HIS A 109 1.59 16.48 -4.58
C HIS A 109 1.12 15.57 -3.43
N TYR A 110 0.38 16.09 -2.46
CA TYR A 110 -0.19 15.31 -1.37
C TYR A 110 -1.59 14.79 -1.77
N TYR A 111 -1.62 13.76 -2.58
CA TYR A 111 -2.86 13.09 -2.99
C TYR A 111 -3.33 12.09 -1.94
N LYS A 112 -4.59 11.68 -2.06
CA LYS A 112 -5.17 10.62 -1.22
C LYS A 112 -4.43 9.31 -1.40
N GLU A 113 -4.16 8.63 -0.29
CA GLU A 113 -3.50 7.32 -0.32
C GLU A 113 -4.48 6.24 -0.82
N PRO A 114 -4.09 5.40 -1.78
CA PRO A 114 -4.95 4.33 -2.27
C PRO A 114 -5.05 3.19 -1.27
N VAL A 115 -6.27 2.79 -0.96
CA VAL A 115 -6.56 1.59 -0.16
C VAL A 115 -7.11 0.48 -1.04
N GLY A 116 -6.50 -0.69 -0.96
CA GLY A 116 -7.00 -1.88 -1.63
C GLY A 116 -8.04 -2.60 -0.79
N VAL A 117 -9.14 -3.00 -1.40
CA VAL A 117 -10.04 -4.00 -0.82
C VAL A 117 -9.38 -5.36 -1.05
N SER A 118 -8.59 -5.84 -0.10
CA SER A 118 -7.66 -6.94 -0.32
C SER A 118 -8.11 -8.30 0.21
N MET A 119 -9.21 -8.38 0.96
CA MET A 119 -9.61 -9.64 1.59
C MET A 119 -10.93 -10.14 1.04
N SER A 120 -10.86 -11.19 0.24
CA SER A 120 -12.00 -11.98 -0.20
C SER A 120 -11.87 -13.41 0.31
N TYR A 121 -12.98 -13.99 0.75
CA TYR A 121 -13.04 -15.40 1.10
C TYR A 121 -13.28 -16.22 -0.15
N VAL A 122 -12.53 -17.29 -0.32
CA VAL A 122 -12.74 -18.29 -1.38
C VAL A 122 -13.37 -19.55 -0.78
N ILE A 123 -14.40 -20.06 -1.44
CA ILE A 123 -15.04 -21.30 -1.03
C ILE A 123 -14.28 -22.46 -1.66
N GLY A 124 -13.60 -23.25 -0.82
CA GLY A 124 -12.88 -24.44 -1.28
C GLY A 124 -13.83 -25.57 -1.71
N GLU A 125 -13.35 -26.47 -2.55
CA GLU A 125 -14.09 -27.62 -3.08
C GLU A 125 -14.70 -28.50 -1.96
N ALA A 126 -14.04 -28.64 -0.83
CA ALA A 126 -14.55 -29.38 0.33
C ALA A 126 -15.86 -28.81 0.91
N ALA A 127 -16.12 -27.54 0.68
CA ALA A 127 -17.32 -26.87 1.19
C ALA A 127 -18.51 -26.89 0.22
N LYS A 128 -18.37 -27.45 -0.97
CA LYS A 128 -19.41 -27.47 -2.02
C LYS A 128 -20.76 -28.06 -1.57
N ASN A 129 -20.71 -29.01 -0.64
CA ASN A 129 -21.91 -29.66 -0.10
C ASN A 129 -22.51 -28.91 1.12
N TYR A 130 -21.93 -27.77 1.51
CA TYR A 130 -22.31 -26.99 2.69
C TYR A 130 -22.53 -25.52 2.35
N THR A 131 -22.91 -25.22 1.11
CA THR A 131 -23.05 -23.84 0.60
C THR A 131 -23.97 -22.98 1.45
N ASP A 132 -25.08 -23.55 1.96
CA ASP A 132 -25.99 -22.81 2.84
C ASP A 132 -25.34 -22.41 4.17
N LYS A 133 -24.51 -23.28 4.74
CA LYS A 133 -23.76 -22.98 5.97
C LYS A 133 -22.66 -21.96 5.72
N VAL A 134 -22.00 -22.06 4.57
CA VAL A 134 -20.99 -21.08 4.15
C VAL A 134 -21.63 -19.70 3.94
N ALA A 135 -22.78 -19.65 3.26
CA ALA A 135 -23.52 -18.42 3.07
C ALA A 135 -23.95 -17.78 4.41
N LEU A 136 -24.46 -18.59 5.35
CA LEU A 136 -24.82 -18.12 6.69
C LEU A 136 -23.61 -17.55 7.44
N PHE A 137 -22.47 -18.24 7.37
CA PHE A 137 -21.23 -17.78 8.01
C PHE A 137 -20.71 -16.48 7.39
N LEU A 138 -20.70 -16.38 6.05
CA LEU A 138 -20.28 -15.15 5.36
C LEU A 138 -21.23 -13.99 5.66
N ASN A 139 -22.54 -14.21 5.68
CA ASN A 139 -23.49 -13.18 6.07
C ASN A 139 -23.27 -12.67 7.49
N TYR A 140 -22.86 -13.53 8.41
CA TYR A 140 -22.47 -13.11 9.76
C TYR A 140 -21.16 -12.30 9.74
N LEU A 141 -20.13 -12.77 9.03
CA LEU A 141 -18.86 -12.06 8.91
C LEU A 141 -18.99 -10.65 8.30
N TYR A 142 -19.94 -10.48 7.38
CA TYR A 142 -20.24 -9.20 6.75
C TYR A 142 -21.41 -8.45 7.38
N SER A 143 -21.77 -8.80 8.63
CA SER A 143 -22.80 -8.07 9.37
C SER A 143 -22.24 -6.81 10.03
N ASP A 144 -23.10 -5.83 10.25
CA ASP A 144 -22.77 -4.60 10.98
C ASP A 144 -22.22 -4.90 12.38
N GLU A 145 -22.72 -5.97 13.03
CA GLU A 145 -22.22 -6.43 14.33
C GLU A 145 -20.73 -6.76 14.30
N VAL A 146 -20.26 -7.49 13.28
CA VAL A 146 -18.85 -7.86 13.15
C VAL A 146 -18.03 -6.66 12.74
N PHE A 147 -18.50 -5.84 11.80
CA PHE A 147 -17.80 -4.61 11.42
C PHE A 147 -17.64 -3.66 12.60
N LEU A 148 -18.67 -3.47 13.39
CA LEU A 148 -18.62 -2.63 14.59
C LEU A 148 -17.64 -3.22 15.63
N ALA A 149 -17.71 -4.52 15.88
CA ALA A 149 -16.83 -5.18 16.84
C ALA A 149 -15.33 -5.08 16.43
N THR A 150 -15.01 -5.25 15.15
CA THR A 150 -13.62 -5.11 14.64
C THR A 150 -13.13 -3.67 14.67
N SER A 151 -14.01 -2.72 14.38
CA SER A 151 -13.72 -1.29 14.49
C SER A 151 -13.49 -0.86 15.94
N ASP A 152 -14.37 -1.27 16.88
CA ASP A 152 -14.24 -0.97 18.31
C ASP A 152 -12.98 -1.59 18.93
N ALA A 153 -12.60 -2.77 18.44
CA ALA A 153 -11.34 -3.42 18.81
C ALA A 153 -10.10 -2.81 18.14
N GLN A 154 -10.27 -1.83 17.26
CA GLN A 154 -9.21 -1.16 16.51
C GLN A 154 -8.32 -2.16 15.72
N VAL A 155 -8.93 -3.20 15.19
CA VAL A 155 -8.25 -4.25 14.40
C VAL A 155 -8.29 -3.92 12.92
N ASP A 156 -9.44 -3.40 12.45
CA ASP A 156 -9.67 -3.13 11.05
C ASP A 156 -10.52 -1.87 10.86
N ILE A 157 -10.33 -1.17 9.76
CA ILE A 157 -11.13 -0.01 9.37
C ILE A 157 -12.22 -0.50 8.44
N SER A 158 -13.47 -0.30 8.84
CA SER A 158 -14.61 -0.69 8.02
C SER A 158 -14.66 0.09 6.72
N ILE A 159 -14.88 -0.61 5.61
CA ILE A 159 -15.16 0.01 4.30
C ILE A 159 -16.48 0.82 4.30
N LEU A 160 -17.34 0.59 5.28
CA LEU A 160 -18.59 1.34 5.49
C LEU A 160 -18.35 2.67 6.22
N GLY A 161 -17.12 2.90 6.67
CA GLY A 161 -16.69 4.19 7.23
C GLY A 161 -17.63 4.69 8.35
N ASN A 162 -18.14 5.90 8.19
CA ASN A 162 -18.97 6.58 9.19
C ASN A 162 -20.29 5.85 9.51
N GLU A 163 -20.81 5.03 8.63
CA GLU A 163 -22.01 4.24 8.92
C GLU A 163 -21.82 3.30 10.12
N ILE A 164 -20.63 2.71 10.22
CA ILE A 164 -20.28 1.83 11.33
C ILE A 164 -19.68 2.59 12.50
N THR A 165 -18.73 3.50 12.24
CA THR A 165 -18.05 4.21 13.33
C THR A 165 -18.98 5.11 14.14
N SER A 166 -20.04 5.65 13.53
CA SER A 166 -21.07 6.43 14.26
C SER A 166 -21.88 5.61 15.28
N GLN A 167 -21.87 4.29 15.15
CA GLN A 167 -22.55 3.36 16.08
C GLN A 167 -21.61 2.91 17.21
N SER A 168 -20.33 3.25 17.14
CA SER A 168 -19.34 2.87 18.14
C SER A 168 -19.68 3.47 19.51
N THR A 169 -19.56 2.64 20.53
CA THR A 169 -19.63 3.06 21.95
C THR A 169 -18.27 2.95 22.64
N ALA A 170 -17.23 2.65 21.90
CA ALA A 170 -15.88 2.54 22.43
C ALA A 170 -15.41 3.89 22.97
N THR A 171 -14.85 3.88 24.19
CA THR A 171 -14.38 5.09 24.89
C THR A 171 -12.87 5.20 24.94
N ASP A 172 -12.14 4.12 24.62
CA ASP A 172 -10.69 4.04 24.61
C ASP A 172 -10.18 3.83 23.19
N ILE A 173 -10.38 4.84 22.34
CA ILE A 173 -9.90 4.81 20.97
C ILE A 173 -8.55 5.52 20.89
N ASP A 174 -7.54 4.81 20.38
CA ASP A 174 -6.20 5.34 20.19
C ASP A 174 -6.19 6.48 19.16
N GLN A 175 -5.50 7.57 19.47
CA GLN A 175 -5.43 8.73 18.59
C GLN A 175 -4.71 8.40 17.27
N ASN A 176 -3.79 7.45 17.27
CA ASN A 176 -3.15 6.97 16.04
C ASN A 176 -4.12 6.17 15.17
N TRP A 177 -5.02 5.40 15.79
CA TRP A 177 -6.10 4.73 15.07
C TRP A 177 -7.03 5.72 14.36
N LEU A 178 -7.42 6.79 15.05
CA LEU A 178 -8.28 7.82 14.47
C LEU A 178 -7.67 8.49 13.23
N ARG A 179 -6.33 8.55 13.13
CA ARG A 179 -5.66 9.09 11.94
C ARG A 179 -5.85 8.22 10.71
N PHE A 180 -5.91 6.88 10.88
CA PHE A 180 -6.24 5.96 9.80
C PHE A 180 -7.73 5.94 9.46
N SER A 181 -8.59 6.29 10.40
CA SER A 181 -10.05 6.33 10.17
C SER A 181 -10.52 7.61 9.46
N ASP A 182 -9.64 8.57 9.26
CA ASP A 182 -9.93 9.76 8.45
C ASP A 182 -9.97 9.38 6.97
N MET A 183 -11.16 8.96 6.53
CA MET A 183 -11.39 8.49 5.16
C MET A 183 -11.23 9.58 4.11
N ASP A 184 -11.13 10.86 4.50
CA ASP A 184 -10.85 11.95 3.57
C ASP A 184 -9.40 11.91 3.06
N THR A 185 -8.51 11.19 3.76
CA THR A 185 -7.12 10.97 3.35
C THR A 185 -6.92 9.77 2.44
N PHE A 186 -7.96 8.98 2.20
CA PHE A 186 -7.87 7.73 1.43
C PHE A 186 -8.78 7.76 0.20
N CYS A 187 -8.40 6.99 -0.81
CA CYS A 187 -9.24 6.70 -1.97
C CYS A 187 -9.19 5.19 -2.29
N ILE A 188 -10.16 4.70 -3.05
CA ILE A 188 -10.12 3.31 -3.51
C ILE A 188 -9.04 3.18 -4.57
N LYS A 189 -8.18 2.17 -4.43
CA LYS A 189 -7.18 1.83 -5.43
C LYS A 189 -7.85 1.47 -6.75
N TYR A 190 -7.42 2.12 -7.82
CA TYR A 190 -7.86 1.79 -9.17
C TYR A 190 -7.21 0.50 -9.63
N PRO A 191 -7.97 -0.37 -10.35
CA PRO A 191 -7.39 -1.57 -10.92
C PRO A 191 -6.42 -1.21 -12.04
N ASN A 192 -5.29 -1.90 -12.10
CA ASN A 192 -4.36 -1.84 -13.22
C ASN A 192 -4.33 -3.19 -13.97
N PRO A 193 -3.78 -3.24 -15.18
CA PRO A 193 -3.79 -4.45 -15.98
C PRO A 193 -2.71 -5.49 -15.64
N ASP A 194 -1.92 -5.31 -14.59
CA ASP A 194 -0.75 -6.13 -14.22
C ASP A 194 -1.00 -7.64 -14.27
N SER A 195 -2.13 -8.09 -13.73
CA SER A 195 -2.49 -9.51 -13.67
C SER A 195 -2.71 -10.16 -15.04
N ASN A 196 -2.89 -9.34 -16.09
CA ASN A 196 -3.11 -9.78 -17.45
C ASN A 196 -1.85 -9.70 -18.32
N LEU A 197 -0.75 -9.20 -17.77
CA LEU A 197 0.51 -9.05 -18.46
C LEU A 197 1.40 -10.28 -18.26
N PHE A 198 2.20 -10.57 -19.25
CA PHE A 198 3.32 -11.49 -19.15
C PHE A 198 4.63 -10.71 -19.22
N ILE A 199 5.33 -10.67 -18.09
CA ILE A 199 6.62 -9.97 -17.97
C ILE A 199 7.73 -11.03 -17.94
N GLU A 200 8.57 -11.03 -18.98
CA GLU A 200 9.73 -11.91 -19.05
C GLU A 200 10.90 -11.37 -18.21
N GLY A 201 11.53 -12.22 -17.41
CA GLY A 201 12.67 -11.86 -16.55
C GLY A 201 12.25 -11.00 -15.35
N ASP A 202 13.12 -10.07 -14.95
CA ASP A 202 12.88 -9.23 -13.77
C ASP A 202 11.58 -8.45 -13.86
N THR A 203 10.81 -8.50 -12.78
CA THR A 203 9.62 -7.66 -12.59
C THR A 203 10.03 -6.29 -12.05
N TYR A 204 9.06 -5.36 -11.94
CA TYR A 204 9.35 -4.06 -11.35
C TYR A 204 9.78 -4.19 -9.87
N GLN A 205 9.24 -5.15 -9.13
CA GLN A 205 9.67 -5.43 -7.75
C GLN A 205 11.14 -5.82 -7.68
N ASP A 206 11.60 -6.66 -8.62
CA ASP A 206 12.99 -7.09 -8.69
C ASP A 206 13.91 -5.92 -9.00
N VAL A 207 13.52 -5.09 -9.96
CA VAL A 207 14.31 -3.91 -10.37
C VAL A 207 14.38 -2.88 -9.24
N ILE A 208 13.26 -2.55 -8.60
CA ILE A 208 13.23 -1.63 -7.45
C ILE A 208 14.10 -2.18 -6.31
N SER A 209 14.02 -3.48 -6.02
CA SER A 209 14.89 -4.10 -5.02
C SER A 209 16.38 -3.96 -5.37
N LYS A 210 16.76 -4.14 -6.64
CA LYS A 210 18.14 -3.94 -7.11
C LYS A 210 18.59 -2.48 -6.98
N ILE A 211 17.71 -1.54 -7.26
CA ILE A 211 17.97 -0.10 -7.07
C ILE A 211 18.23 0.17 -5.58
N LEU A 212 17.35 -0.27 -4.70
CA LEU A 212 17.42 0.00 -3.26
C LEU A 212 18.61 -0.70 -2.60
N THR A 213 19.04 -1.86 -3.09
CA THR A 213 20.23 -2.55 -2.59
C THR A 213 21.55 -2.08 -3.24
N GLY A 214 21.48 -1.15 -4.21
CA GLY A 214 22.66 -0.61 -4.91
C GLY A 214 23.25 -1.53 -5.98
N ILE A 215 22.59 -2.67 -6.26
CA ILE A 215 22.97 -3.56 -7.37
C ILE A 215 22.74 -2.86 -8.71
N GLU A 216 21.67 -2.05 -8.80
CA GLU A 216 21.38 -1.21 -9.95
C GLU A 216 21.61 0.28 -9.58
N PRO A 217 22.74 0.87 -9.98
CA PRO A 217 23.05 2.26 -9.64
C PRO A 217 22.40 3.28 -10.59
N ASN A 218 22.01 2.87 -11.82
CA ASN A 218 21.40 3.75 -12.80
C ASN A 218 19.88 3.75 -12.69
N ILE A 219 19.37 4.46 -11.70
CA ILE A 219 17.93 4.50 -11.37
C ILE A 219 17.10 4.92 -12.58
N ASP A 220 17.42 6.04 -13.23
CA ASP A 220 16.63 6.57 -14.36
C ASP A 220 16.62 5.60 -15.54
N GLY A 221 17.77 5.01 -15.86
CA GLY A 221 17.88 4.02 -16.93
C GLY A 221 17.08 2.75 -16.66
N ALA A 222 17.11 2.28 -15.42
CA ALA A 222 16.37 1.08 -15.01
C ALA A 222 14.85 1.31 -15.06
N LEU A 223 14.38 2.46 -14.56
CA LEU A 223 12.95 2.80 -14.60
C LEU A 223 12.45 3.00 -16.04
N LYS A 224 13.22 3.65 -16.88
CA LYS A 224 12.90 3.78 -18.31
C LYS A 224 12.82 2.42 -19.00
N ALA A 225 13.72 1.50 -18.69
CA ALA A 225 13.64 0.14 -19.22
C ALA A 225 12.38 -0.61 -18.74
N LEU A 226 11.92 -0.35 -17.52
CA LEU A 226 10.64 -0.85 -17.03
C LEU A 226 9.47 -0.27 -17.82
N ASP A 227 9.44 1.05 -18.08
CA ASP A 227 8.40 1.69 -18.90
C ASP A 227 8.29 1.02 -20.28
N GLU A 228 9.42 0.86 -20.95
CA GLU A 228 9.49 0.22 -22.27
C GLU A 228 8.98 -1.23 -22.21
N LYS A 229 9.44 -1.99 -21.22
CA LYS A 229 9.09 -3.41 -21.04
C LYS A 229 7.61 -3.62 -20.73
N TYR A 230 7.07 -2.90 -19.77
CA TYR A 230 5.69 -3.05 -19.35
C TYR A 230 4.72 -2.52 -20.39
N ASN A 231 5.03 -1.41 -21.05
CA ASN A 231 4.21 -0.90 -22.15
C ASN A 231 4.22 -1.82 -23.38
N ALA A 232 5.34 -2.47 -23.69
CA ALA A 232 5.37 -3.49 -24.74
C ALA A 232 4.51 -4.72 -24.39
N ALA A 233 4.55 -5.18 -23.12
CA ALA A 233 3.70 -6.26 -22.63
C ALA A 233 2.22 -5.88 -22.65
N LEU A 234 1.89 -4.63 -22.28
CA LEU A 234 0.55 -4.09 -22.36
C LEU A 234 0.02 -4.08 -23.81
N ASP A 235 0.80 -3.56 -24.75
CA ASP A 235 0.43 -3.53 -26.16
C ASP A 235 0.19 -4.94 -26.70
N ALA A 236 1.00 -5.92 -26.30
CA ALA A 236 0.80 -7.32 -26.66
C ALA A 236 -0.48 -7.90 -26.03
N ALA A 237 -0.78 -7.58 -24.77
CA ALA A 237 -2.00 -8.03 -24.09
C ALA A 237 -3.26 -7.43 -24.72
N VAL A 238 -3.22 -6.16 -25.11
CA VAL A 238 -4.32 -5.50 -25.86
C VAL A 238 -4.51 -6.15 -27.22
N ALA A 239 -3.43 -6.35 -27.97
CA ALA A 239 -3.49 -6.98 -29.29
C ALA A 239 -4.06 -8.41 -29.25
N ASN A 240 -3.84 -9.14 -28.16
CA ASN A 240 -4.34 -10.49 -27.93
C ASN A 240 -5.74 -10.53 -27.27
N GLY A 241 -6.35 -9.38 -27.00
CA GLY A 241 -7.68 -9.28 -26.39
C GLY A 241 -7.72 -9.68 -24.90
N LYS A 242 -6.58 -9.75 -24.23
CA LYS A 242 -6.51 -10.01 -22.78
C LYS A 242 -6.78 -8.76 -21.95
N VAL A 243 -6.52 -7.60 -22.50
CA VAL A 243 -6.74 -6.30 -21.88
C VAL A 243 -7.60 -5.45 -22.79
N VAL A 244 -8.66 -4.88 -22.23
CA VAL A 244 -9.45 -3.81 -22.85
C VAL A 244 -8.98 -2.51 -22.20
N LEU A 245 -8.14 -1.76 -22.90
CA LEU A 245 -7.41 -0.63 -22.29
C LEU A 245 -8.36 0.45 -21.77
N SER A 246 -9.51 0.66 -22.40
CA SER A 246 -10.53 1.63 -21.94
C SER A 246 -11.08 1.34 -20.53
N ASP A 247 -10.98 0.11 -20.06
CA ASP A 247 -11.46 -0.27 -18.71
C ASP A 247 -10.52 0.23 -17.60
N TYR A 248 -9.33 0.66 -17.97
CA TYR A 248 -8.28 1.13 -17.08
C TYR A 248 -7.98 2.63 -17.23
N ILE A 249 -8.65 3.32 -18.16
CA ILE A 249 -8.47 4.76 -18.38
C ILE A 249 -9.59 5.52 -17.68
N ASP A 250 -9.20 6.45 -16.82
CA ASP A 250 -10.10 7.40 -16.18
C ASP A 250 -9.52 8.81 -16.33
N PRO A 251 -10.07 9.64 -17.25
CA PRO A 251 -9.58 10.99 -17.46
C PRO A 251 -9.80 11.91 -16.25
N ASP A 252 -10.73 11.55 -15.37
CA ASP A 252 -11.10 12.35 -14.20
C ASP A 252 -10.36 11.89 -12.92
N ILE A 253 -9.35 11.02 -13.06
CA ILE A 253 -8.66 10.43 -11.92
C ILE A 253 -8.01 11.48 -11.03
N ALA A 254 -7.41 12.51 -11.62
CA ALA A 254 -6.79 13.60 -10.87
C ALA A 254 -7.79 14.37 -10.00
N GLU A 255 -9.06 14.49 -10.45
CA GLU A 255 -10.12 15.12 -9.67
C GLU A 255 -10.56 14.22 -8.51
N LYS A 256 -10.63 12.90 -8.75
CA LYS A 256 -11.01 11.90 -7.72
C LYS A 256 -9.93 11.71 -6.66
N MET A 257 -8.67 11.87 -7.05
CA MET A 257 -7.50 11.76 -6.17
C MET A 257 -7.01 13.13 -5.67
N GLN A 258 -7.88 14.14 -5.59
CA GLN A 258 -7.49 15.48 -5.16
C GLN A 258 -6.64 15.49 -3.88
N PRO A 259 -5.70 16.44 -3.76
CA PRO A 259 -4.90 16.59 -2.56
C PRO A 259 -5.74 16.69 -1.29
N VAL A 260 -5.24 16.10 -0.24
CA VAL A 260 -5.79 16.28 1.11
C VAL A 260 -5.62 17.75 1.50
N LYS A 261 -6.71 18.40 1.91
CA LYS A 261 -6.73 19.83 2.29
C LYS A 261 -6.32 20.04 3.73
#